data_bc5edfe8a819eecaf2a9f9d16ef85f6b
#
_entry.id   bc5edfe8a819eecaf2a9f9d16ef85f6b
#
_cell.length_a   1.000
_cell.length_b   1.000
_cell.length_c   1.000
_cell.angle_alpha   90.00
_cell.angle_beta   90.00
_cell.angle_gamma   90.00
#
_symmetry.space_group_name_H-M   'P 1'
#
loop_
_entity.id
_entity.type
_entity.pdbx_description
1 polymer ?
#
loop_
_entity_poly.entity_id
_entity_poly.type
_entity_poly.pdbx_seq_one_letter_code
_entity_poly.pdbx_strand_id
1 'polypeptide(L)'
;GQNVLQHSLEVAFLCGIMAEELGLNAKQAKRAGLLHDLGKAVDHEVEGSHALIGADLARKYGENPKIIHAIAAHHEEEKPDSILANLVQAADALSGARPGARREMLETYVKRLQDLERIGTSFGGVTSCFAIQAGREIRVMVSSDDVSDDQSHVLARDIAKRIENEMTYPGQIKVTVIRETRAVEFAR
;
A
#
# COMPACT_ATOMS: atom_id res chain seq x y z
N GLY A 1 -1.06 4.04 -4.19
CA GLY A 1 -2.37 4.40 -3.65
C GLY A 1 -2.29 5.60 -2.72
N GLN A 2 -3.41 6.13 -2.29
CA GLN A 2 -3.48 7.11 -1.21
C GLN A 2 -2.73 6.56 0.02
N ASN A 3 -2.05 7.42 0.78
CA ASN A 3 -1.43 7.00 2.03
C ASN A 3 -2.53 6.51 2.98
N VAL A 4 -2.51 5.22 3.34
CA VAL A 4 -3.58 4.59 4.13
C VAL A 4 -3.78 5.32 5.46
N LEU A 5 -2.72 5.72 6.14
CA LEU A 5 -2.81 6.44 7.41
C LEU A 5 -3.48 7.81 7.24
N GLN A 6 -3.10 8.57 6.21
CA GLN A 6 -3.68 9.89 5.96
C GLN A 6 -5.16 9.78 5.59
N HIS A 7 -5.51 8.81 4.72
CA HIS A 7 -6.89 8.51 4.40
C HIS A 7 -7.69 8.12 5.65
N SER A 8 -7.16 7.22 6.48
CA SER A 8 -7.81 6.81 7.73
C SER A 8 -8.02 7.98 8.71
N LEU A 9 -7.09 8.93 8.77
CA LEU A 9 -7.24 10.15 9.57
C LEU A 9 -8.34 11.06 9.02
N GLU A 10 -8.44 11.23 7.70
CA GLU A 10 -9.52 11.98 7.05
C GLU A 10 -10.89 11.35 7.33
N VAL A 11 -10.99 10.02 7.13
CA VAL A 11 -12.22 9.26 7.40
C VAL A 11 -12.61 9.36 8.87
N ALA A 12 -11.65 9.24 9.80
CA ALA A 12 -11.89 9.43 11.22
C ALA A 12 -12.44 10.82 11.55
N PHE A 13 -11.87 11.85 10.94
CA PHE A 13 -12.30 13.23 11.14
C PHE A 13 -13.73 13.44 10.62
N LEU A 14 -14.03 12.98 9.41
CA LEU A 14 -15.37 13.05 8.82
C LEU A 14 -16.40 12.27 9.65
N CYS A 15 -16.07 11.06 10.07
CA CYS A 15 -16.92 10.28 10.97
C CYS A 15 -17.23 11.02 12.27
N GLY A 16 -16.23 11.69 12.85
CA GLY A 16 -16.41 12.47 14.05
C GLY A 16 -17.39 13.63 13.88
N ILE A 17 -17.22 14.43 12.82
CA ILE A 17 -18.11 15.57 12.51
C ILE A 17 -19.54 15.08 12.27
N MET A 18 -19.73 14.08 11.40
CA MET A 18 -21.06 13.54 11.11
C MET A 18 -21.73 12.94 12.35
N ALA A 19 -20.97 12.28 13.23
CA ALA A 19 -21.49 11.75 14.47
C ALA A 19 -21.93 12.85 15.46
N GLU A 20 -21.17 13.95 15.55
CA GLU A 20 -21.54 15.10 16.38
C GLU A 20 -22.84 15.75 15.90
N GLU A 21 -23.00 15.97 14.59
CA GLU A 21 -24.21 16.51 13.99
C GLU A 21 -25.45 15.62 14.21
N LEU A 22 -25.24 14.29 14.26
CA LEU A 22 -26.32 13.31 14.51
C LEU A 22 -26.56 13.02 16.01
N GLY A 23 -25.84 13.69 16.91
CA GLY A 23 -25.95 13.43 18.35
C GLY A 23 -25.43 12.06 18.78
N LEU A 24 -24.51 11.47 18.03
CA LEU A 24 -23.91 10.16 18.27
C LEU A 24 -22.55 10.27 18.98
N ASN A 25 -21.98 9.13 19.40
CA ASN A 25 -20.67 9.13 20.05
C ASN A 25 -19.53 9.39 19.04
N ALA A 26 -19.09 10.65 18.97
CA ALA A 26 -18.03 11.08 18.07
C ALA A 26 -16.68 10.37 18.30
N LYS A 27 -16.35 10.01 19.57
CA LYS A 27 -15.11 9.28 19.87
C LYS A 27 -15.14 7.86 19.26
N GLN A 28 -16.28 7.20 19.37
CA GLN A 28 -16.48 5.89 18.78
C GLN A 28 -16.45 5.95 17.25
N ALA A 29 -17.07 6.96 16.65
CA ALA A 29 -17.09 7.18 15.21
C ALA A 29 -15.69 7.48 14.66
N LYS A 30 -14.93 8.37 15.30
CA LYS A 30 -13.54 8.65 14.96
C LYS A 30 -12.66 7.39 14.99
N ARG A 31 -12.85 6.56 16.03
CA ARG A 31 -12.11 5.32 16.17
C ARG A 31 -12.47 4.28 15.09
N ALA A 32 -13.74 4.13 14.76
CA ALA A 32 -14.19 3.26 13.67
C ALA A 32 -13.62 3.73 12.32
N GLY A 33 -13.70 5.02 12.01
CA GLY A 33 -13.12 5.60 10.80
C GLY A 33 -11.61 5.46 10.72
N LEU A 34 -10.89 5.60 11.85
CA LEU A 34 -9.43 5.41 11.87
C LEU A 34 -9.03 3.95 11.56
N LEU A 35 -9.83 2.99 12.01
CA LEU A 35 -9.49 1.56 11.93
C LEU A 35 -10.13 0.85 10.72
N HIS A 36 -10.99 1.53 9.92
CA HIS A 36 -11.74 0.87 8.85
C HIS A 36 -10.84 0.13 7.85
N ASP A 37 -9.70 0.71 7.53
CA ASP A 37 -8.71 0.20 6.57
C ASP A 37 -7.54 -0.57 7.23
N LEU A 38 -7.67 -0.97 8.49
CA LEU A 38 -6.62 -1.67 9.25
C LEU A 38 -6.09 -2.92 8.53
N GLY A 39 -6.95 -3.63 7.82
CA GLY A 39 -6.57 -4.82 7.04
C GLY A 39 -5.61 -4.55 5.89
N LYS A 40 -5.53 -3.30 5.39
CA LYS A 40 -4.54 -2.91 4.36
C LYS A 40 -3.10 -2.85 4.90
N ALA A 41 -2.92 -2.84 6.22
CA ALA A 41 -1.61 -2.84 6.86
C ALA A 41 -1.05 -4.27 7.06
N VAL A 42 -1.86 -5.30 6.84
CA VAL A 42 -1.44 -6.71 6.93
C VAL A 42 -0.87 -7.16 5.59
N ASP A 43 0.10 -8.06 5.64
CA ASP A 43 0.77 -8.59 4.46
C ASP A 43 -0.22 -9.31 3.53
N HIS A 44 0.02 -9.22 2.22
CA HIS A 44 -0.81 -9.79 1.15
C HIS A 44 -0.86 -11.35 1.15
N GLU A 45 -0.16 -12.01 2.06
CA GLU A 45 -0.23 -13.46 2.25
C GLU A 45 -1.53 -13.93 2.92
N VAL A 46 -2.31 -12.99 3.52
CA VAL A 46 -3.61 -13.31 4.13
C VAL A 46 -4.70 -13.19 3.06
N GLU A 47 -5.27 -14.33 2.67
CA GLU A 47 -6.40 -14.37 1.75
C GLU A 47 -7.65 -13.74 2.40
N GLY A 48 -8.33 -12.88 1.66
CA GLY A 48 -9.56 -12.24 2.11
C GLY A 48 -9.62 -10.76 1.79
N SER A 49 -10.78 -10.15 2.03
CA SER A 49 -10.91 -8.72 1.88
C SER A 49 -10.27 -7.99 3.06
N HIS A 50 -9.72 -6.80 2.81
CA HIS A 50 -9.12 -5.99 3.88
C HIS A 50 -10.13 -5.60 4.97
N ALA A 51 -11.43 -5.52 4.66
CA ALA A 51 -12.48 -5.23 5.63
C ALA A 51 -12.62 -6.37 6.63
N LEU A 52 -12.70 -7.63 6.17
CA LEU A 52 -12.80 -8.80 7.04
C LEU A 52 -11.50 -9.05 7.81
N ILE A 53 -10.35 -8.95 7.14
CA ILE A 53 -9.03 -9.07 7.78
C ILE A 53 -8.87 -8.01 8.89
N GLY A 54 -9.26 -6.77 8.61
CA GLY A 54 -9.22 -5.68 9.58
C GLY A 54 -10.15 -5.90 10.77
N ALA A 55 -11.35 -6.42 10.53
CA ALA A 55 -12.30 -6.76 11.57
C ALA A 55 -11.79 -7.90 12.48
N ASP A 56 -11.15 -8.92 11.90
CA ASP A 56 -10.55 -10.03 12.66
C ASP A 56 -9.38 -9.57 13.52
N LEU A 57 -8.53 -8.68 12.99
CA LEU A 57 -7.49 -8.04 13.78
C LEU A 57 -8.07 -7.22 14.92
N ALA A 58 -9.03 -6.37 14.64
CA ALA A 58 -9.68 -5.55 15.65
C ALA A 58 -10.30 -6.43 16.76
N ARG A 59 -10.91 -7.55 16.39
CA ARG A 59 -11.46 -8.55 17.33
C ARG A 59 -10.38 -9.19 18.18
N LYS A 60 -9.27 -9.60 17.55
CA LYS A 60 -8.11 -10.21 18.23
C LYS A 60 -7.52 -9.29 19.30
N TYR A 61 -7.52 -7.98 19.05
CA TYR A 61 -6.99 -6.99 19.99
C TYR A 61 -8.06 -6.36 20.89
N GLY A 62 -9.24 -6.96 21.00
CA GLY A 62 -10.25 -6.60 21.97
C GLY A 62 -11.00 -5.30 21.69
N GLU A 63 -11.14 -4.91 20.41
CA GLU A 63 -11.86 -3.72 20.01
C GLU A 63 -13.39 -3.88 20.28
N ASN A 64 -14.09 -2.76 20.39
CA ASN A 64 -15.53 -2.73 20.62
C ASN A 64 -16.29 -3.41 19.47
N PRO A 65 -17.27 -4.33 19.75
CA PRO A 65 -18.01 -5.04 18.72
C PRO A 65 -18.70 -4.13 17.68
N LYS A 66 -19.18 -2.95 18.07
CA LYS A 66 -19.77 -1.98 17.13
C LYS A 66 -18.74 -1.42 16.15
N ILE A 67 -17.49 -1.24 16.59
CA ILE A 67 -16.38 -0.79 15.74
C ILE A 67 -15.95 -1.92 14.82
N ILE A 68 -15.83 -3.15 15.33
CA ILE A 68 -15.50 -4.35 14.53
C ILE A 68 -16.52 -4.52 13.40
N HIS A 69 -17.81 -4.42 13.73
CA HIS A 69 -18.87 -4.48 12.71
C HIS A 69 -18.75 -3.35 11.67
N ALA A 70 -18.48 -2.12 12.09
CA ALA A 70 -18.28 -1.00 11.15
C ALA A 70 -17.08 -1.21 10.23
N ILE A 71 -15.99 -1.84 10.72
CA ILE A 71 -14.84 -2.23 9.91
C ILE A 71 -15.23 -3.29 8.89
N ALA A 72 -15.93 -4.36 9.30
CA ALA A 72 -16.33 -5.44 8.40
C ALA A 72 -17.34 -4.99 7.32
N ALA A 73 -18.21 -4.03 7.65
CA ALA A 73 -19.33 -3.61 6.81
C ALA A 73 -19.03 -2.46 5.86
N HIS A 74 -17.86 -1.81 5.92
CA HIS A 74 -17.63 -0.56 5.15
C HIS A 74 -17.59 -0.75 3.62
N HIS A 75 -17.40 -1.99 3.15
CA HIS A 75 -17.52 -2.38 1.73
C HIS A 75 -18.63 -3.41 1.47
N GLU A 76 -19.63 -3.48 2.35
CA GLU A 76 -20.82 -4.36 2.22
C GLU A 76 -20.52 -5.86 2.26
N GLU A 77 -19.32 -6.29 2.68
CA GLU A 77 -19.04 -7.72 2.92
C GLU A 77 -19.81 -8.26 4.12
N GLU A 78 -20.10 -7.39 5.09
CA GLU A 78 -21.17 -7.57 6.06
C GLU A 78 -22.25 -6.50 5.84
N LYS A 79 -23.51 -6.84 6.11
CA LYS A 79 -24.60 -5.86 5.98
C LYS A 79 -24.42 -4.74 7.01
N PRO A 80 -24.41 -3.45 6.59
CA PRO A 80 -24.30 -2.34 7.53
C PRO A 80 -25.64 -2.13 8.27
N ASP A 81 -25.78 -2.75 9.43
CA ASP A 81 -27.00 -2.74 10.24
C ASP A 81 -26.97 -1.66 11.35
N SER A 82 -25.92 -0.86 11.43
CA SER A 82 -25.78 0.20 12.42
C SER A 82 -25.51 1.57 11.76
N ILE A 83 -25.96 2.65 12.39
CA ILE A 83 -25.68 4.02 11.93
C ILE A 83 -24.16 4.23 11.88
N LEU A 84 -23.39 3.67 12.81
CA LEU A 84 -21.93 3.76 12.84
C LEU A 84 -21.30 3.15 11.57
N ALA A 85 -21.76 2.00 11.11
CA ALA A 85 -21.26 1.37 9.88
C ALA A 85 -21.56 2.23 8.66
N ASN A 86 -22.78 2.76 8.55
CA ASN A 86 -23.16 3.68 7.47
C ASN A 86 -22.35 4.99 7.50
N LEU A 87 -22.02 5.52 8.68
CA LEU A 87 -21.17 6.70 8.79
C LEU A 87 -19.75 6.44 8.27
N VAL A 88 -19.15 5.29 8.60
CA VAL A 88 -17.82 4.92 8.11
C VAL A 88 -17.84 4.77 6.60
N GLN A 89 -18.83 4.09 6.04
CA GLN A 89 -18.99 3.93 4.58
C GLN A 89 -19.13 5.29 3.87
N ALA A 90 -19.98 6.19 4.41
CA ALA A 90 -20.16 7.52 3.84
C ALA A 90 -18.87 8.38 3.92
N ALA A 91 -18.16 8.31 5.05
CA ALA A 91 -16.91 9.05 5.25
C ALA A 91 -15.79 8.56 4.34
N ASP A 92 -15.67 7.24 4.15
CA ASP A 92 -14.72 6.62 3.20
C ASP A 92 -15.00 7.09 1.76
N ALA A 93 -16.25 7.01 1.33
CA ALA A 93 -16.69 7.49 0.02
C ALA A 93 -16.39 8.98 -0.19
N LEU A 94 -16.66 9.83 0.79
CA LEU A 94 -16.38 11.26 0.74
C LEU A 94 -14.88 11.56 0.64
N SER A 95 -14.04 10.88 1.44
CA SER A 95 -12.59 11.04 1.38
C SER A 95 -12.03 10.63 0.01
N GLY A 96 -12.52 9.50 -0.55
CA GLY A 96 -12.13 9.03 -1.88
C GLY A 96 -12.62 9.92 -3.04
N ALA A 97 -13.73 10.61 -2.88
CA ALA A 97 -14.34 11.46 -3.90
C ALA A 97 -13.86 12.92 -3.88
N ARG A 98 -13.10 13.35 -2.88
CA ARG A 98 -12.64 14.75 -2.78
C ARG A 98 -11.80 15.16 -3.98
N PRO A 99 -11.89 16.43 -4.42
CA PRO A 99 -11.04 16.96 -5.49
C PRO A 99 -9.56 16.77 -5.17
N GLY A 100 -8.80 16.19 -6.10
CA GLY A 100 -7.35 15.98 -5.93
C GLY A 100 -6.96 14.60 -5.37
N ALA A 101 -7.85 13.83 -4.72
CA ALA A 101 -7.53 12.51 -4.17
C ALA A 101 -6.91 11.56 -5.21
N ARG A 102 -7.46 11.54 -6.44
CA ARG A 102 -6.91 10.72 -7.55
C ARG A 102 -5.55 11.22 -8.03
N ARG A 103 -5.33 12.52 -8.05
CA ARG A 103 -4.06 13.14 -8.45
C ARG A 103 -2.96 12.82 -7.44
N GLU A 104 -3.22 12.97 -6.16
CA GLU A 104 -2.28 12.60 -5.09
C GLU A 104 -1.92 11.11 -5.13
N MET A 105 -2.89 10.24 -5.44
CA MET A 105 -2.63 8.80 -5.64
C MET A 105 -1.66 8.56 -6.80
N LEU A 106 -1.86 9.25 -7.93
CA LEU A 106 -1.01 9.10 -9.10
C LEU A 106 0.40 9.64 -8.83
N GLU A 107 0.52 10.82 -8.21
CA GLU A 107 1.81 11.43 -7.85
C GLU A 107 2.59 10.54 -6.88
N THR A 108 1.95 10.01 -5.85
CA THR A 108 2.57 9.08 -4.89
C THR A 108 3.01 7.78 -5.56
N TYR A 109 2.21 7.27 -6.49
CA TYR A 109 2.54 6.08 -7.26
C TYR A 109 3.76 6.30 -8.14
N VAL A 110 3.77 7.39 -8.93
CA VAL A 110 4.90 7.75 -9.82
C VAL A 110 6.17 7.96 -9.00
N LYS A 111 6.08 8.71 -7.90
CA LYS A 111 7.21 8.94 -7.01
C LYS A 111 7.80 7.62 -6.47
N ARG A 112 6.95 6.67 -6.07
CA ARG A 112 7.43 5.37 -5.59
C ARG A 112 8.19 4.59 -6.67
N LEU A 113 7.69 4.59 -7.92
CA LEU A 113 8.41 3.95 -9.04
C LEU A 113 9.76 4.63 -9.26
N GLN A 114 9.81 5.96 -9.28
CA GLN A 114 11.04 6.73 -9.46
C GLN A 114 12.05 6.47 -8.33
N ASP A 115 11.60 6.41 -7.07
CA ASP A 115 12.46 6.11 -5.93
C ASP A 115 13.05 4.70 -6.01
N LEU A 116 12.27 3.70 -6.40
CA LEU A 116 12.74 2.34 -6.64
C LEU A 116 13.81 2.29 -7.74
N GLU A 117 13.55 2.93 -8.87
CA GLU A 117 14.49 2.98 -10.00
C GLU A 117 15.77 3.75 -9.64
N ARG A 118 15.66 4.84 -8.89
CA ARG A 118 16.79 5.60 -8.35
C ARG A 118 17.65 4.75 -7.43
N ILE A 119 17.04 3.98 -6.52
CA ILE A 119 17.78 3.08 -5.64
C ILE A 119 18.49 2.02 -6.47
N GLY A 120 17.81 1.35 -7.39
CA GLY A 120 18.42 0.31 -8.21
C GLY A 120 19.57 0.81 -9.06
N THR A 121 19.44 1.97 -9.69
CA THR A 121 20.47 2.57 -10.55
C THR A 121 21.67 3.15 -9.79
N SER A 122 21.56 3.33 -8.46
CA SER A 122 22.65 3.86 -7.65
C SER A 122 23.79 2.87 -7.38
N PHE A 123 23.63 1.60 -7.73
CA PHE A 123 24.63 0.57 -7.52
C PHE A 123 25.56 0.45 -8.76
N GLY A 124 26.84 0.20 -8.49
CA GLY A 124 27.83 -0.01 -9.55
C GLY A 124 27.50 -1.26 -10.39
N GLY A 125 27.78 -1.20 -11.70
CA GLY A 125 27.51 -2.29 -12.65
C GLY A 125 26.05 -2.37 -13.13
N VAL A 126 25.15 -1.54 -12.62
CA VAL A 126 23.77 -1.45 -13.11
C VAL A 126 23.71 -0.58 -14.37
N THR A 127 23.20 -1.15 -15.45
CA THR A 127 22.99 -0.47 -16.73
C THR A 127 21.62 0.18 -16.84
N SER A 128 20.59 -0.47 -16.29
CA SER A 128 19.23 0.06 -16.23
C SER A 128 18.43 -0.63 -15.13
N CYS A 129 17.35 0.02 -14.70
CA CYS A 129 16.48 -0.48 -13.66
C CYS A 129 15.04 -0.07 -13.97
N PHE A 130 14.10 -0.99 -13.80
CA PHE A 130 12.70 -0.78 -14.10
C PHE A 130 11.83 -1.27 -12.94
N ALA A 131 10.99 -0.38 -12.40
CA ALA A 131 9.96 -0.74 -11.47
C ALA A 131 8.72 -1.23 -12.25
N ILE A 132 8.29 -2.46 -12.00
CA ILE A 132 7.17 -3.11 -12.68
C ILE A 132 6.13 -3.62 -11.67
N GLN A 133 5.02 -4.18 -12.15
CA GLN A 133 3.93 -4.69 -11.32
C GLN A 133 3.45 -3.67 -10.26
N ALA A 134 3.22 -2.43 -10.70
CA ALA A 134 2.82 -1.34 -9.81
C ALA A 134 3.82 -1.07 -8.65
N GLY A 135 5.13 -1.30 -8.89
CA GLY A 135 6.19 -1.12 -7.90
C GLY A 135 6.30 -2.26 -6.87
N ARG A 136 5.79 -3.45 -7.21
CA ARG A 136 5.99 -4.68 -6.43
C ARG A 136 7.19 -5.50 -6.88
N GLU A 137 7.74 -5.21 -8.05
CA GLU A 137 8.96 -5.82 -8.57
C GLU A 137 9.86 -4.74 -9.16
N ILE A 138 11.16 -4.89 -8.92
CA ILE A 138 12.21 -4.09 -9.57
C ILE A 138 13.09 -5.04 -10.38
N ARG A 139 13.28 -4.75 -11.66
CA ARG A 139 14.20 -5.46 -12.55
C ARG A 139 15.44 -4.61 -12.78
N VAL A 140 16.57 -5.15 -12.38
CA VAL A 140 17.87 -4.50 -12.43
C VAL A 140 18.70 -5.21 -13.49
N MET A 141 19.02 -4.50 -14.56
CA MET A 141 19.86 -5.01 -15.66
C MET A 141 21.32 -4.69 -15.37
N VAL A 142 22.17 -5.68 -15.48
CA VAL A 142 23.62 -5.53 -15.30
C VAL A 142 24.37 -6.10 -16.51
N SER A 143 25.55 -5.51 -16.80
CA SER A 143 26.45 -6.04 -17.82
C SER A 143 27.07 -7.36 -17.36
N SER A 144 27.12 -8.34 -18.24
CA SER A 144 27.83 -9.60 -18.01
C SER A 144 29.34 -9.43 -17.86
N ASP A 145 29.88 -8.33 -18.36
CA ASP A 145 31.31 -8.01 -18.31
C ASP A 145 31.71 -7.40 -16.97
N ASP A 146 30.79 -6.69 -16.33
CA ASP A 146 31.05 -5.93 -15.10
C ASP A 146 30.62 -6.68 -13.82
N VAL A 147 29.63 -7.57 -13.92
CA VAL A 147 29.01 -8.25 -12.77
C VAL A 147 28.96 -9.75 -13.00
N SER A 148 29.58 -10.54 -12.11
CA SER A 148 29.52 -12.01 -12.14
C SER A 148 28.19 -12.55 -11.58
N ASP A 149 27.93 -13.86 -11.72
CA ASP A 149 26.74 -14.51 -11.15
C ASP A 149 26.68 -14.35 -9.63
N ASP A 150 27.80 -14.61 -8.95
CA ASP A 150 27.90 -14.46 -7.50
C ASP A 150 27.67 -13.01 -7.06
N GLN A 151 28.23 -12.07 -7.79
CA GLN A 151 28.01 -10.63 -7.53
C GLN A 151 26.54 -10.24 -7.75
N SER A 152 25.82 -10.86 -8.70
CA SER A 152 24.39 -10.61 -8.92
C SER A 152 23.54 -10.98 -7.70
N HIS A 153 23.85 -12.07 -7.03
CA HIS A 153 23.17 -12.46 -5.78
C HIS A 153 23.42 -11.47 -4.63
N VAL A 154 24.68 -11.02 -4.50
CA VAL A 154 25.04 -9.99 -3.49
C VAL A 154 24.32 -8.68 -3.81
N LEU A 155 24.34 -8.25 -5.07
CA LEU A 155 23.69 -7.02 -5.53
C LEU A 155 22.18 -7.03 -5.26
N ALA A 156 21.49 -8.14 -5.57
CA ALA A 156 20.07 -8.28 -5.31
C ALA A 156 19.74 -8.11 -3.82
N ARG A 157 20.54 -8.72 -2.93
CA ARG A 157 20.39 -8.59 -1.48
C ARG A 157 20.66 -7.17 -0.99
N ASP A 158 21.68 -6.51 -1.50
CA ASP A 158 22.07 -5.18 -1.06
C ASP A 158 21.05 -4.13 -1.53
N ILE A 159 20.50 -4.27 -2.74
CA ILE A 159 19.38 -3.46 -3.24
C ILE A 159 18.14 -3.67 -2.35
N ALA A 160 17.79 -4.93 -2.03
CA ALA A 160 16.65 -5.22 -1.17
C ALA A 160 16.78 -4.55 0.20
N LYS A 161 17.94 -4.67 0.85
CA LYS A 161 18.21 -4.01 2.13
C LYS A 161 18.13 -2.49 2.05
N ARG A 162 18.58 -1.90 0.96
CA ARG A 162 18.52 -0.46 0.77
C ARG A 162 17.08 0.02 0.60
N ILE A 163 16.26 -0.73 -0.16
CA ILE A 163 14.82 -0.47 -0.29
C ILE A 163 14.14 -0.55 1.09
N GLU A 164 14.43 -1.59 1.90
CA GLU A 164 13.91 -1.74 3.26
C GLU A 164 14.23 -0.54 4.16
N ASN A 165 15.44 0.01 4.05
CA ASN A 165 15.90 1.12 4.89
C ASN A 165 15.41 2.50 4.42
N GLU A 166 15.24 2.71 3.11
CA GLU A 166 14.94 4.04 2.55
C GLU A 166 13.47 4.23 2.18
N MET A 167 12.67 3.16 2.09
CA MET A 167 11.30 3.24 1.63
C MET A 167 10.30 2.61 2.60
N THR A 168 9.13 3.23 2.70
CA THR A 168 7.96 2.61 3.33
C THR A 168 7.04 2.06 2.24
N TYR A 169 6.75 0.76 2.29
CA TYR A 169 5.91 0.09 1.29
C TYR A 169 5.04 -0.99 1.94
N PRO A 170 3.84 -1.24 1.41
CA PRO A 170 3.00 -2.33 1.87
C PRO A 170 3.45 -3.65 1.23
N GLY A 171 3.60 -4.69 2.03
CA GLY A 171 3.95 -6.04 1.55
C GLY A 171 5.42 -6.17 1.17
N GLN A 172 5.71 -6.99 0.16
CA GLN A 172 7.06 -7.30 -0.30
C GLN A 172 7.36 -6.63 -1.64
N ILE A 173 8.63 -6.28 -1.87
CA ILE A 173 9.14 -5.85 -3.17
C ILE A 173 10.15 -6.88 -3.65
N LYS A 174 9.84 -7.52 -4.79
CA LYS A 174 10.73 -8.47 -5.42
C LYS A 174 11.87 -7.74 -6.14
N VAL A 175 13.10 -8.11 -5.83
CA VAL A 175 14.30 -7.60 -6.53
C VAL A 175 14.84 -8.69 -7.45
N THR A 176 14.83 -8.43 -8.76
CA THR A 176 15.33 -9.35 -9.78
C THR A 176 16.53 -8.71 -10.48
N VAL A 177 17.72 -9.28 -10.32
CA VAL A 177 18.92 -8.88 -11.07
C VAL A 177 19.04 -9.78 -12.29
N ILE A 178 19.21 -9.18 -13.47
CA ILE A 178 19.31 -9.86 -14.75
C ILE A 178 20.63 -9.50 -15.40
N ARG A 179 21.49 -10.50 -15.63
CA ARG A 179 22.68 -10.38 -16.49
C ARG A 179 22.28 -10.69 -17.93
N GLU A 180 22.64 -9.82 -18.83
CA GLU A 180 22.26 -9.96 -20.23
C GLU A 180 23.48 -9.89 -21.14
N THR A 181 23.58 -10.83 -22.11
CA THR A 181 24.50 -10.75 -23.24
C THR A 181 23.66 -10.62 -24.51
N ARG A 182 23.91 -9.58 -25.30
CA ARG A 182 23.22 -9.34 -26.57
C ARG A 182 24.15 -9.54 -27.74
N ALA A 183 23.75 -10.38 -28.68
CA ALA A 183 24.33 -10.45 -30.02
C ALA A 183 23.33 -9.87 -31.02
N VAL A 184 23.76 -8.91 -31.87
CA VAL A 184 22.90 -8.25 -32.86
C VAL A 184 23.50 -8.40 -34.24
N GLU A 185 22.70 -8.95 -35.17
CA GLU A 185 22.99 -9.04 -36.57
C GLU A 185 21.86 -8.46 -37.41
N PHE A 186 22.18 -7.87 -38.55
CA PHE A 186 21.19 -7.28 -39.45
C PHE A 186 21.08 -8.13 -40.73
N ALA A 187 19.89 -8.68 -40.99
CA ALA A 187 19.56 -9.22 -42.31
C ALA A 187 19.44 -8.05 -43.31
N ARG A 188 20.10 -8.14 -44.46
CA ARG A 188 20.05 -7.17 -45.55
C ARG A 188 19.36 -7.75 -46.77
#